data_01b6cd40d0eaf4702411f64fab6242c4
#
_entry.id   01b6cd40d0eaf4702411f64fab6242c4
#
_cell.length_a   1.000
_cell.length_b   1.000
_cell.length_c   1.000
_cell.angle_alpha   90.00
_cell.angle_beta   90.00
_cell.angle_gamma   90.00
#
_symmetry.space_group_name_H-M   'P 1'
#
loop_
_entity.id
_entity.type
_entity.pdbx_description
1 polymer ?
#
loop_
_entity_poly.entity_id
_entity_poly.type
_entity_poly.pdbx_seq_one_letter_code
_entity_poly.pdbx_strand_id
1 'polypeptide(L)'
;MNAAERYFQAVTGILQTVMTQEQDALSRAADLLIEKLKEDRVIHVFGTGGHSIMGAMEMFQRAGGLYPINGIFPPGISVTDSHPNTERLVGYAARILDHYGVRSGDVLLLINVNGINAVTIDAAIEAKQRGALVIGVTSREFSEGVPPETPARHPGKLNLCDLADIVIDCHVPPGDAIVDIPGVTHKVASASTFPVVLIVNSLLALTVERMAQQGLEPLVRGSANLPGGRERSLKIQERYRGRVVHQY
;
A
#
# COMPACT_ATOMS: atom_id res chain seq x y z
N MET A 1 7.11 30.89 -12.90
CA MET A 1 7.07 29.72 -11.99
C MET A 1 8.22 28.79 -12.36
N ASN A 2 9.10 28.49 -11.42
CA ASN A 2 10.23 27.59 -11.63
C ASN A 2 9.80 26.11 -11.56
N ALA A 3 10.72 25.17 -11.84
CA ALA A 3 10.39 23.74 -11.89
C ALA A 3 9.94 23.18 -10.54
N ALA A 4 10.52 23.64 -9.43
CA ALA A 4 10.12 23.20 -8.09
C ALA A 4 8.70 23.65 -7.74
N GLU A 5 8.33 24.87 -8.10
CA GLU A 5 6.97 25.39 -7.90
C GLU A 5 5.95 24.60 -8.75
N ARG A 6 6.30 24.26 -10.01
CA ARG A 6 5.44 23.41 -10.85
C ARG A 6 5.26 22.01 -10.26
N TYR A 7 6.35 21.42 -9.75
CA TYR A 7 6.29 20.13 -9.07
C TYR A 7 5.37 20.17 -7.85
N PHE A 8 5.56 21.15 -6.97
CA PHE A 8 4.73 21.36 -5.79
C PHE A 8 3.24 21.49 -6.14
N GLN A 9 2.91 22.31 -7.13
CA GLN A 9 1.53 22.49 -7.58
C GLN A 9 0.93 21.19 -8.14
N ALA A 10 1.68 20.46 -8.97
CA ALA A 10 1.21 19.22 -9.57
C ALA A 10 0.97 18.14 -8.49
N VAL A 11 1.90 17.96 -7.55
CA VAL A 11 1.72 17.02 -6.43
C VAL A 11 0.53 17.43 -5.56
N THR A 12 0.42 18.72 -5.21
CA THR A 12 -0.71 19.23 -4.41
C THR A 12 -2.04 18.96 -5.11
N GLY A 13 -2.11 19.14 -6.43
CA GLY A 13 -3.30 18.82 -7.22
C GLY A 13 -3.69 17.34 -7.12
N ILE A 14 -2.72 16.43 -7.24
CA ILE A 14 -2.96 14.98 -7.07
C ILE A 14 -3.48 14.68 -5.66
N LEU A 15 -2.85 15.22 -4.62
CA LEU A 15 -3.27 15.01 -3.23
C LEU A 15 -4.69 15.53 -2.97
N GLN A 16 -5.04 16.70 -3.52
CA GLN A 16 -6.40 17.24 -3.44
C GLN A 16 -7.40 16.35 -4.16
N THR A 17 -7.06 15.81 -5.33
CA THR A 17 -7.91 14.86 -6.07
C THR A 17 -8.18 13.60 -5.25
N VAL A 18 -7.16 12.99 -4.67
CA VAL A 18 -7.33 11.83 -3.76
C VAL A 18 -8.28 12.19 -2.61
N MET A 19 -8.05 13.31 -1.93
CA MET A 19 -8.87 13.70 -0.77
C MET A 19 -10.31 14.06 -1.13
N THR A 20 -10.60 14.45 -2.35
CA THR A 20 -11.97 14.80 -2.78
C THR A 20 -12.71 13.64 -3.43
N GLN A 21 -12.02 12.76 -4.14
CA GLN A 21 -12.67 11.69 -4.92
C GLN A 21 -12.67 10.33 -4.23
N GLU A 22 -11.71 10.05 -3.32
CA GLU A 22 -11.55 8.72 -2.72
C GLU A 22 -12.14 8.59 -1.31
N GLN A 23 -12.97 9.55 -0.86
CA GLN A 23 -13.56 9.52 0.48
C GLN A 23 -14.42 8.28 0.76
N ASP A 24 -15.21 7.84 -0.22
CA ASP A 24 -16.03 6.62 -0.09
C ASP A 24 -15.14 5.37 0.00
N ALA A 25 -14.15 5.25 -0.86
CA ALA A 25 -13.22 4.13 -0.87
C ALA A 25 -12.39 4.06 0.43
N LEU A 26 -11.88 5.20 0.90
CA LEU A 26 -11.19 5.31 2.19
C LEU A 26 -12.11 4.92 3.35
N SER A 27 -13.35 5.38 3.33
CA SER A 27 -14.37 5.07 4.33
C SER A 27 -14.63 3.56 4.42
N ARG A 28 -14.93 2.93 3.29
CA ARG A 28 -15.19 1.48 3.21
C ARG A 28 -13.97 0.66 3.60
N ALA A 29 -12.77 1.08 3.19
CA ALA A 29 -11.54 0.43 3.57
C ALA A 29 -11.30 0.51 5.08
N ALA A 30 -11.52 1.68 5.71
CA ALA A 30 -11.41 1.83 7.16
C ALA A 30 -12.38 0.93 7.92
N ASP A 31 -13.64 0.84 7.47
CA ASP A 31 -14.64 -0.03 8.10
C ASP A 31 -14.24 -1.52 7.99
N LEU A 32 -13.69 -1.94 6.85
CA LEU A 32 -13.16 -3.29 6.68
C LEU A 32 -11.98 -3.56 7.63
N LEU A 33 -11.04 -2.61 7.76
CA LEU A 33 -9.93 -2.78 8.70
C LEU A 33 -10.43 -2.91 10.14
N ILE A 34 -11.41 -2.10 10.55
CA ILE A 34 -12.01 -2.16 11.90
C ILE A 34 -12.66 -3.54 12.14
N GLU A 35 -13.40 -4.06 11.16
CA GLU A 35 -13.99 -5.41 11.25
C GLU A 35 -12.90 -6.45 11.52
N LYS A 36 -11.81 -6.44 10.75
CA LYS A 36 -10.71 -7.41 10.92
C LYS A 36 -9.95 -7.23 12.23
N LEU A 37 -9.79 -6.01 12.69
CA LEU A 37 -9.18 -5.73 14.00
C LEU A 37 -10.05 -6.19 15.17
N LYS A 38 -11.39 -6.09 15.07
CA LYS A 38 -12.34 -6.68 16.04
C LYS A 38 -12.25 -8.20 16.10
N GLU A 39 -11.99 -8.86 14.97
CA GLU A 39 -11.74 -10.30 14.88
C GLU A 39 -10.34 -10.71 15.39
N ASP A 40 -9.57 -9.78 15.96
CA ASP A 40 -8.16 -9.95 16.37
C ASP A 40 -7.26 -10.41 15.23
N ARG A 41 -7.51 -9.97 14.01
CA ARG A 41 -6.67 -10.26 12.85
C ARG A 41 -5.57 -9.22 12.68
N VAL A 42 -4.51 -9.59 11.98
CA VAL A 42 -3.49 -8.67 11.50
C VAL A 42 -3.86 -8.16 10.10
N ILE A 43 -3.46 -6.93 9.79
CA ILE A 43 -3.63 -6.33 8.48
C ILE A 43 -2.34 -6.58 7.70
N HIS A 44 -2.45 -7.30 6.59
CA HIS A 44 -1.31 -7.52 5.70
C HIS A 44 -1.16 -6.33 4.75
N VAL A 45 0.06 -5.82 4.60
CA VAL A 45 0.35 -4.69 3.71
C VAL A 45 1.50 -5.05 2.80
N PHE A 46 1.27 -5.02 1.50
CA PHE A 46 2.25 -5.42 0.49
C PHE A 46 2.40 -4.36 -0.61
N GLY A 47 3.57 -3.75 -0.70
CA GLY A 47 3.98 -2.93 -1.84
C GLY A 47 4.74 -3.78 -2.85
N THR A 48 4.17 -4.05 -4.01
CA THR A 48 4.67 -5.04 -4.98
C THR A 48 5.59 -4.48 -6.05
N GLY A 49 5.96 -3.23 -5.97
CA GLY A 49 6.92 -2.60 -6.87
C GLY A 49 8.05 -1.94 -6.09
N GLY A 50 9.17 -1.65 -6.75
CA GLY A 50 10.35 -1.10 -6.10
C GLY A 50 10.06 0.11 -5.20
N HIS A 51 9.27 1.08 -5.67
CA HIS A 51 8.87 2.25 -4.88
C HIS A 51 7.54 2.03 -4.12
N SER A 52 6.64 1.18 -4.59
CA SER A 52 5.38 0.88 -3.91
C SER A 52 5.57 0.25 -2.53
N ILE A 53 6.71 -0.41 -2.31
CA ILE A 53 7.09 -0.95 -0.99
C ILE A 53 7.19 0.13 0.08
N MET A 54 7.48 1.39 -0.30
CA MET A 54 7.56 2.52 0.64
C MET A 54 6.22 2.79 1.32
N GLY A 55 5.08 2.56 0.63
CA GLY A 55 3.76 2.64 1.25
C GLY A 55 3.54 1.57 2.33
N ALA A 56 4.00 0.34 2.09
CA ALA A 56 3.97 -0.72 3.10
C ALA A 56 4.92 -0.40 4.29
N MET A 57 6.11 0.13 4.02
CA MET A 57 7.05 0.59 5.05
C MET A 57 6.47 1.73 5.89
N GLU A 58 5.72 2.64 5.28
CA GLU A 58 5.08 3.75 5.99
C GLU A 58 4.02 3.27 6.98
N MET A 59 3.26 2.24 6.65
CA MET A 59 2.29 1.64 7.59
C MET A 59 2.95 0.77 8.66
N PHE A 60 4.13 0.22 8.39
CA PHE A 60 4.77 -0.77 9.24
C PHE A 60 5.68 -0.11 10.28
N GLN A 61 5.44 -0.39 11.56
CA GLN A 61 6.26 0.02 12.72
C GLN A 61 6.55 1.53 12.85
N ARG A 62 5.69 2.39 12.31
CA ARG A 62 5.80 3.84 12.47
C ARG A 62 5.15 4.32 13.76
N ALA A 63 5.69 5.38 14.36
CA ALA A 63 4.99 6.13 15.40
C ALA A 63 3.68 6.69 14.84
N GLY A 64 2.58 6.51 15.59
CA GLY A 64 1.23 6.83 15.11
C GLY A 64 0.54 5.72 14.30
N GLY A 65 1.28 4.69 13.87
CA GLY A 65 0.70 3.52 13.20
C GLY A 65 0.09 2.50 14.16
N LEU A 66 -0.62 1.52 13.63
CA LEU A 66 -1.21 0.43 14.40
C LEU A 66 -0.21 -0.73 14.61
N TYR A 67 -0.33 -1.44 15.74
CA TYR A 67 0.50 -2.62 16.02
C TYR A 67 0.15 -3.83 15.14
N PRO A 68 -1.12 -4.17 14.86
CA PRO A 68 -1.48 -5.35 14.09
C PRO A 68 -1.30 -5.17 12.57
N ILE A 69 -0.18 -4.60 12.17
CA ILE A 69 0.22 -4.48 10.76
C ILE A 69 1.33 -5.48 10.47
N ASN A 70 1.09 -6.38 9.51
CA ASN A 70 2.08 -7.32 9.00
C ASN A 70 2.60 -6.81 7.64
N GLY A 71 3.73 -6.10 7.67
CA GLY A 71 4.39 -5.62 6.46
C GLY A 71 5.03 -6.78 5.70
N ILE A 72 4.73 -6.91 4.42
CA ILE A 72 5.26 -7.93 3.51
C ILE A 72 6.45 -7.34 2.75
N PHE A 73 7.66 -7.79 3.09
CA PHE A 73 8.93 -7.33 2.54
C PHE A 73 9.75 -8.52 2.02
N PRO A 74 9.37 -9.11 0.88
CA PRO A 74 10.04 -10.28 0.35
C PRO A 74 11.38 -9.91 -0.29
N PRO A 75 12.34 -10.85 -0.36
CA PRO A 75 13.57 -10.67 -1.10
C PRO A 75 13.31 -10.27 -2.56
N GLY A 76 14.14 -9.36 -3.08
CA GLY A 76 14.08 -8.95 -4.48
C GLY A 76 12.94 -8.00 -4.86
N ILE A 77 12.12 -7.57 -3.91
CA ILE A 77 11.14 -6.48 -4.11
C ILE A 77 11.48 -5.35 -3.16
N SER A 78 12.38 -4.49 -3.58
CA SER A 78 12.78 -3.28 -2.86
C SER A 78 13.42 -2.29 -3.82
N VAL A 79 13.75 -1.08 -3.37
CA VAL A 79 14.52 -0.11 -4.17
C VAL A 79 16.02 -0.39 -4.16
N THR A 80 16.51 -1.15 -3.19
CA THR A 80 17.95 -1.33 -2.94
C THR A 80 18.46 -2.73 -3.22
N ASP A 81 17.59 -3.73 -3.15
CA ASP A 81 17.95 -5.15 -3.31
C ASP A 81 16.90 -5.83 -4.19
N SER A 82 16.83 -5.40 -5.45
CA SER A 82 15.93 -6.00 -6.41
C SER A 82 16.56 -6.07 -7.81
N HIS A 83 16.25 -7.15 -8.49
CA HIS A 83 16.43 -7.18 -9.95
C HIS A 83 15.18 -6.55 -10.61
N PRO A 84 15.33 -5.71 -11.64
CA PRO A 84 14.19 -5.03 -12.30
C PRO A 84 13.06 -5.96 -12.77
N ASN A 85 13.34 -7.24 -12.98
CA ASN A 85 12.37 -8.23 -13.43
C ASN A 85 11.70 -9.00 -12.27
N THR A 86 12.09 -8.83 -11.01
CA THR A 86 11.50 -9.60 -9.90
C THR A 86 10.00 -9.35 -9.79
N GLU A 87 9.54 -8.11 -9.93
CA GLU A 87 8.12 -7.76 -9.94
C GLU A 87 7.32 -8.37 -11.10
N ARG A 88 8.02 -8.90 -12.11
CA ARG A 88 7.45 -9.58 -13.30
C ARG A 88 7.46 -11.10 -13.22
N LEU A 89 7.90 -11.67 -12.11
CA LEU A 89 7.92 -13.12 -11.90
C LEU A 89 6.53 -13.65 -11.61
N VAL A 90 5.97 -14.40 -12.56
CA VAL A 90 4.70 -15.11 -12.40
C VAL A 90 4.86 -16.22 -11.35
N GLY A 91 3.88 -16.35 -10.45
CA GLY A 91 3.83 -17.36 -9.41
C GLY A 91 4.65 -17.03 -8.13
N TYR A 92 5.44 -15.97 -8.13
CA TYR A 92 6.24 -15.60 -6.95
C TYR A 92 5.36 -15.16 -5.77
N ALA A 93 4.26 -14.45 -6.05
CA ALA A 93 3.35 -13.95 -5.02
C ALA A 93 2.77 -15.07 -4.13
N ALA A 94 2.46 -16.25 -4.69
CA ALA A 94 1.94 -17.37 -3.92
C ALA A 94 2.88 -17.75 -2.76
N ARG A 95 4.19 -17.84 -3.02
CA ARG A 95 5.21 -18.16 -2.01
C ARG A 95 5.41 -17.05 -0.99
N ILE A 96 5.28 -15.81 -1.43
CA ILE A 96 5.30 -14.66 -0.52
C ILE A 96 4.12 -14.74 0.45
N LEU A 97 2.89 -14.91 -0.05
CA LEU A 97 1.71 -14.97 0.79
C LEU A 97 1.70 -16.18 1.73
N ASP A 98 2.29 -17.33 1.32
CA ASP A 98 2.51 -18.49 2.20
C ASP A 98 3.41 -18.13 3.38
N HIS A 99 4.56 -17.51 3.11
CA HIS A 99 5.55 -17.14 4.13
C HIS A 99 4.99 -16.13 5.13
N TYR A 100 4.20 -15.15 4.66
CA TYR A 100 3.61 -14.13 5.52
C TYR A 100 2.26 -14.54 6.14
N GLY A 101 1.79 -15.75 5.87
CA GLY A 101 0.63 -16.34 6.52
C GLY A 101 -0.72 -15.74 6.13
N VAL A 102 -0.85 -15.22 4.91
CA VAL A 102 -2.13 -14.71 4.40
C VAL A 102 -3.11 -15.87 4.18
N ARG A 103 -4.29 -15.79 4.80
CA ARG A 103 -5.28 -16.88 4.85
C ARG A 103 -6.71 -16.36 4.74
N SER A 104 -7.66 -17.30 4.70
CA SER A 104 -9.10 -16.99 4.62
C SER A 104 -9.55 -16.03 5.72
N GLY A 105 -10.33 -15.05 5.34
CA GLY A 105 -10.88 -14.01 6.21
C GLY A 105 -9.92 -12.86 6.51
N ASP A 106 -8.65 -12.92 6.08
CA ASP A 106 -7.71 -11.81 6.23
C ASP A 106 -8.01 -10.68 5.24
N VAL A 107 -7.34 -9.54 5.44
CA VAL A 107 -7.31 -8.45 4.49
C VAL A 107 -5.87 -8.18 4.03
N LEU A 108 -5.69 -8.02 2.73
CA LEU A 108 -4.44 -7.63 2.09
C LEU A 108 -4.60 -6.23 1.49
N LEU A 109 -3.91 -5.25 2.07
CA LEU A 109 -3.71 -3.95 1.44
C LEU A 109 -2.56 -4.08 0.44
N LEU A 110 -2.89 -4.05 -0.83
CA LEU A 110 -1.97 -4.27 -1.94
C LEU A 110 -1.69 -2.95 -2.66
N ILE A 111 -0.44 -2.52 -2.64
CA ILE A 111 -0.02 -1.22 -3.17
C ILE A 111 0.83 -1.43 -4.42
N ASN A 112 0.36 -0.93 -5.54
CA ASN A 112 1.16 -0.85 -6.76
C ASN A 112 0.57 0.22 -7.70
N VAL A 113 1.33 1.29 -7.92
CA VAL A 113 0.84 2.47 -8.65
C VAL A 113 0.44 2.15 -10.08
N ASN A 114 1.24 1.37 -10.80
CA ASN A 114 0.88 0.97 -12.18
C ASN A 114 -0.14 -0.17 -12.25
N GLY A 115 -0.27 -0.97 -11.20
CA GLY A 115 -1.28 -2.02 -11.05
C GLY A 115 -1.27 -3.15 -12.08
N ILE A 116 -0.15 -3.40 -12.78
CA ILE A 116 -0.11 -4.31 -13.94
C ILE A 116 0.93 -5.43 -13.84
N ASN A 117 1.90 -5.34 -12.92
CA ASN A 117 3.02 -6.27 -12.84
C ASN A 117 2.59 -7.65 -12.32
N ALA A 118 3.33 -8.71 -12.69
CA ALA A 118 2.94 -10.08 -12.40
C ALA A 118 2.78 -10.36 -10.90
N VAL A 119 3.73 -9.94 -10.06
CA VAL A 119 3.62 -10.14 -8.61
C VAL A 119 2.40 -9.44 -8.02
N THR A 120 2.03 -8.27 -8.55
CA THR A 120 0.83 -7.52 -8.10
C THR A 120 -0.44 -8.30 -8.43
N ILE A 121 -0.58 -8.73 -9.67
CA ILE A 121 -1.77 -9.43 -10.16
C ILE A 121 -1.89 -10.80 -9.50
N ASP A 122 -0.79 -11.56 -9.44
CA ASP A 122 -0.77 -12.86 -8.76
C ASP A 122 -1.10 -12.71 -7.26
N ALA A 123 -0.60 -11.67 -6.59
CA ALA A 123 -0.92 -11.42 -5.17
C ALA A 123 -2.43 -11.18 -4.96
N ALA A 124 -3.06 -10.42 -5.84
CA ALA A 124 -4.51 -10.20 -5.77
C ALA A 124 -5.29 -11.51 -6.03
N ILE A 125 -4.94 -12.26 -7.07
CA ILE A 125 -5.57 -13.52 -7.41
C ILE A 125 -5.42 -14.54 -6.27
N GLU A 126 -4.20 -14.74 -5.78
CA GLU A 126 -3.86 -15.67 -4.71
C GLU A 126 -4.57 -15.31 -3.39
N ALA A 127 -4.60 -14.03 -3.01
CA ALA A 127 -5.31 -13.58 -1.82
C ALA A 127 -6.80 -13.94 -1.91
N LYS A 128 -7.45 -13.67 -3.04
CA LYS A 128 -8.87 -14.00 -3.27
C LYS A 128 -9.12 -15.51 -3.29
N GLN A 129 -8.25 -16.30 -3.90
CA GLN A 129 -8.35 -17.77 -3.89
C GLN A 129 -8.25 -18.34 -2.48
N ARG A 130 -7.50 -17.70 -1.60
CA ARG A 130 -7.40 -18.05 -0.17
C ARG A 130 -8.60 -17.59 0.64
N GLY A 131 -9.50 -16.78 0.07
CA GLY A 131 -10.64 -16.18 0.77
C GLY A 131 -10.27 -14.94 1.59
N ALA A 132 -9.17 -14.29 1.28
CA ALA A 132 -8.82 -12.98 1.80
C ALA A 132 -9.45 -11.87 0.94
N LEU A 133 -9.74 -10.71 1.56
CA LEU A 133 -10.20 -9.51 0.87
C LEU A 133 -9.02 -8.64 0.45
N VAL A 134 -9.12 -7.99 -0.69
CA VAL A 134 -8.07 -7.15 -1.26
C VAL A 134 -8.50 -5.69 -1.31
N ILE A 135 -7.73 -4.82 -0.63
CA ILE A 135 -7.79 -3.37 -0.82
C ILE A 135 -6.64 -3.00 -1.75
N GLY A 136 -6.94 -2.49 -2.94
CA GLY A 136 -5.93 -2.07 -3.92
C GLY A 136 -5.68 -0.57 -3.87
N VAL A 137 -4.42 -0.15 -3.70
CA VAL A 137 -3.98 1.24 -3.90
C VAL A 137 -3.23 1.29 -5.22
N THR A 138 -3.82 1.90 -6.24
CA THR A 138 -3.29 1.90 -7.61
C THR A 138 -3.82 3.11 -8.38
N SER A 139 -3.25 3.41 -9.54
CA SER A 139 -3.81 4.41 -10.46
C SER A 139 -4.55 3.73 -11.60
N ARG A 140 -5.85 4.04 -11.74
CA ARG A 140 -6.67 3.57 -12.87
C ARG A 140 -6.15 4.12 -14.19
N GLU A 141 -5.94 5.42 -14.25
CA GLU A 141 -5.41 6.08 -15.45
C GLU A 141 -4.09 5.46 -15.92
N PHE A 142 -3.17 5.17 -14.97
CA PHE A 142 -1.91 4.53 -15.31
C PHE A 142 -2.11 3.11 -15.84
N SER A 143 -2.87 2.29 -15.12
CA SER A 143 -3.06 0.88 -15.50
C SER A 143 -3.79 0.73 -16.83
N GLU A 144 -4.81 1.53 -17.08
CA GLU A 144 -5.60 1.54 -18.32
C GLU A 144 -4.82 2.15 -19.50
N GLY A 145 -3.98 3.14 -19.21
CA GLY A 145 -3.13 3.81 -20.20
C GLY A 145 -1.96 2.97 -20.73
N VAL A 146 -1.61 1.85 -20.07
CA VAL A 146 -0.53 0.97 -20.54
C VAL A 146 -1.07 -0.06 -21.53
N PRO A 147 -0.52 -0.16 -22.77
CA PRO A 147 -1.00 -1.11 -23.77
C PRO A 147 -0.94 -2.58 -23.31
N PRO A 148 -1.91 -3.43 -23.69
CA PRO A 148 -1.98 -4.83 -23.26
C PRO A 148 -0.74 -5.67 -23.58
N GLU A 149 -0.01 -5.31 -24.64
CA GLU A 149 1.18 -6.05 -25.12
C GLU A 149 2.48 -5.56 -24.46
N THR A 150 2.39 -4.64 -23.50
CA THR A 150 3.58 -4.12 -22.81
C THR A 150 4.24 -5.25 -21.99
N PRO A 151 5.56 -5.50 -22.14
CA PRO A 151 6.26 -6.61 -21.47
C PRO A 151 6.26 -6.52 -19.93
N ALA A 152 5.94 -5.35 -19.37
CA ALA A 152 5.82 -5.17 -17.93
C ALA A 152 4.51 -5.73 -17.35
N ARG A 153 3.50 -5.99 -18.20
CA ARG A 153 2.21 -6.51 -17.76
C ARG A 153 2.26 -7.98 -17.39
N HIS A 154 1.40 -8.36 -16.47
CA HIS A 154 1.07 -9.77 -16.24
C HIS A 154 0.54 -10.42 -17.54
N PRO A 155 0.90 -11.69 -17.82
CA PRO A 155 0.44 -12.38 -19.04
C PRO A 155 -1.08 -12.42 -19.23
N GLY A 156 -1.84 -12.43 -18.14
CA GLY A 156 -3.31 -12.37 -18.15
C GLY A 156 -3.89 -11.00 -18.50
N LYS A 157 -3.07 -9.96 -18.71
CA LYS A 157 -3.46 -8.61 -19.12
C LYS A 157 -4.47 -7.91 -18.16
N LEU A 158 -4.50 -8.35 -16.91
CA LEU A 158 -5.39 -7.82 -15.86
C LEU A 158 -4.79 -6.57 -15.23
N ASN A 159 -5.63 -5.79 -14.56
CA ASN A 159 -5.25 -4.67 -13.72
C ASN A 159 -5.63 -4.94 -12.26
N LEU A 160 -4.88 -4.39 -11.32
CA LEU A 160 -5.20 -4.49 -9.90
C LEU A 160 -6.59 -3.90 -9.58
N CYS A 161 -6.95 -2.79 -10.24
CA CYS A 161 -8.26 -2.16 -10.06
C CYS A 161 -9.44 -3.03 -10.48
N ASP A 162 -9.24 -4.05 -11.33
CA ASP A 162 -10.29 -5.00 -11.74
C ASP A 162 -10.44 -6.17 -10.76
N LEU A 163 -9.42 -6.42 -9.94
CA LEU A 163 -9.35 -7.59 -9.04
C LEU A 163 -9.65 -7.25 -7.59
N ALA A 164 -9.32 -6.04 -7.14
CA ALA A 164 -9.48 -5.62 -5.76
C ALA A 164 -10.96 -5.46 -5.38
N ASP A 165 -11.30 -5.81 -4.12
CA ASP A 165 -12.65 -5.67 -3.57
C ASP A 165 -12.96 -4.20 -3.22
N ILE A 166 -11.93 -3.45 -2.84
CA ILE A 166 -11.97 -1.99 -2.68
C ILE A 166 -10.76 -1.41 -3.41
N VAL A 167 -10.99 -0.42 -4.26
CA VAL A 167 -9.92 0.32 -4.95
C VAL A 167 -9.87 1.73 -4.39
N ILE A 168 -8.69 2.18 -4.00
CA ILE A 168 -8.37 3.57 -3.68
C ILE A 168 -7.43 4.07 -4.77
N ASP A 169 -7.94 4.97 -5.61
CA ASP A 169 -7.15 5.51 -6.73
C ASP A 169 -6.14 6.54 -6.22
N CYS A 170 -4.88 6.35 -6.55
CA CYS A 170 -3.84 7.31 -6.19
C CYS A 170 -3.66 8.44 -7.22
N HIS A 171 -4.40 8.41 -8.33
CA HIS A 171 -4.46 9.44 -9.38
C HIS A 171 -3.08 9.85 -9.94
N VAL A 172 -2.13 8.92 -9.94
CA VAL A 172 -0.79 9.15 -10.50
C VAL A 172 -0.85 8.98 -12.02
N PRO A 173 -0.41 9.97 -12.81
CA PRO A 173 -0.45 9.86 -14.26
C PRO A 173 0.53 8.80 -14.78
N PRO A 174 0.30 8.25 -16.00
CA PRO A 174 1.20 7.31 -16.64
C PRO A 174 2.63 7.82 -16.70
N GLY A 175 3.59 6.96 -16.32
CA GLY A 175 5.01 7.29 -16.30
C GLY A 175 5.52 7.91 -15.00
N ASP A 176 4.63 8.25 -14.03
CA ASP A 176 4.94 8.75 -12.68
C ASP A 176 5.63 10.14 -12.64
N ALA A 177 6.52 10.46 -13.56
CA ALA A 177 7.19 11.76 -13.64
C ALA A 177 6.22 12.83 -14.16
N ILE A 178 6.20 14.02 -13.51
CA ILE A 178 5.12 15.00 -13.72
C ILE A 178 5.57 16.39 -14.20
N VAL A 179 6.87 16.69 -14.20
CA VAL A 179 7.37 18.03 -14.58
C VAL A 179 8.04 18.00 -15.95
N ASP A 180 7.51 18.77 -16.89
CA ASP A 180 8.14 19.02 -18.18
C ASP A 180 9.23 20.10 -18.06
N ILE A 181 10.40 19.83 -18.60
CA ILE A 181 11.53 20.78 -18.67
C ILE A 181 11.86 21.04 -20.13
N PRO A 182 11.86 22.29 -20.60
CA PRO A 182 12.23 22.62 -21.96
C PRO A 182 13.63 22.09 -22.33
N GLY A 183 13.71 21.37 -23.45
CA GLY A 183 14.97 20.74 -23.92
C GLY A 183 15.30 19.40 -23.28
N VAL A 184 14.48 18.86 -22.38
CA VAL A 184 14.62 17.53 -21.79
C VAL A 184 13.55 16.61 -22.36
N THR A 185 13.95 15.45 -22.87
CA THR A 185 13.05 14.53 -23.58
C THR A 185 11.99 13.88 -22.69
N HIS A 186 12.33 13.60 -21.45
CA HIS A 186 11.43 12.95 -20.48
C HIS A 186 11.01 13.92 -19.39
N LYS A 187 9.76 13.75 -18.88
CA LYS A 187 9.35 14.41 -17.65
C LYS A 187 10.29 14.02 -16.51
N VAL A 188 10.43 14.89 -15.55
CA VAL A 188 11.25 14.67 -14.35
C VAL A 188 10.39 14.74 -13.09
N ALA A 189 10.94 14.27 -11.98
CA ALA A 189 10.33 14.26 -10.64
C ALA A 189 9.05 13.41 -10.57
N SER A 190 9.19 12.23 -9.95
CA SER A 190 8.08 11.31 -9.70
C SER A 190 7.13 11.81 -8.62
N ALA A 191 5.86 11.44 -8.74
CA ALA A 191 4.80 11.89 -7.85
C ALA A 191 4.29 10.81 -6.89
N SER A 192 4.42 9.53 -7.26
CA SER A 192 3.67 8.41 -6.68
C SER A 192 3.79 8.23 -5.17
N THR A 193 4.94 8.53 -4.59
CA THR A 193 5.16 8.36 -3.14
C THR A 193 4.20 9.21 -2.31
N PHE A 194 3.93 10.46 -2.72
CA PHE A 194 3.10 11.37 -1.94
C PHE A 194 1.65 10.92 -1.80
N PRO A 195 0.89 10.63 -2.88
CA PRO A 195 -0.48 10.16 -2.76
C PRO A 195 -0.58 8.79 -2.10
N VAL A 196 0.38 7.88 -2.32
CA VAL A 196 0.40 6.59 -1.61
C VAL A 196 0.54 6.80 -0.11
N VAL A 197 1.50 7.62 0.34
CA VAL A 197 1.71 7.93 1.77
C VAL A 197 0.50 8.67 2.36
N LEU A 198 -0.11 9.59 1.62
CA LEU A 198 -1.35 10.26 2.05
C LEU A 198 -2.47 9.22 2.27
N ILE A 199 -2.70 8.33 1.30
CA ILE A 199 -3.75 7.30 1.36
C ILE A 199 -3.57 6.41 2.58
N VAL A 200 -2.38 5.83 2.77
CA VAL A 200 -2.15 4.88 3.87
C VAL A 200 -2.24 5.53 5.25
N ASN A 201 -1.77 6.77 5.41
CA ASN A 201 -1.89 7.50 6.67
C ASN A 201 -3.33 7.99 6.91
N SER A 202 -4.05 8.42 5.87
CA SER A 202 -5.48 8.79 5.98
C SER A 202 -6.32 7.58 6.37
N LEU A 203 -6.05 6.41 5.77
CA LEU A 203 -6.72 5.16 6.12
C LEU A 203 -6.48 4.77 7.58
N LEU A 204 -5.24 4.88 8.07
CA LEU A 204 -4.91 4.65 9.48
C LEU A 204 -5.64 5.63 10.40
N ALA A 205 -5.61 6.92 10.09
CA ALA A 205 -6.26 7.96 10.90
C ALA A 205 -7.77 7.73 11.00
N LEU A 206 -8.45 7.46 9.87
CA LEU A 206 -9.89 7.13 9.84
C LEU A 206 -10.21 5.87 10.63
N THR A 207 -9.38 4.83 10.51
CA THR A 207 -9.55 3.58 11.26
C THR A 207 -9.48 3.83 12.76
N VAL A 208 -8.45 4.55 13.21
CA VAL A 208 -8.24 4.88 14.63
C VAL A 208 -9.36 5.76 15.17
N GLU A 209 -9.76 6.80 14.45
CA GLU A 209 -10.85 7.70 14.83
C GLU A 209 -12.16 6.94 15.03
N ARG A 210 -12.55 6.11 14.06
CA ARG A 210 -13.79 5.33 14.13
C ARG A 210 -13.76 4.25 15.22
N MET A 211 -12.61 3.62 15.44
CA MET A 211 -12.45 2.70 16.58
C MET A 211 -12.71 3.42 17.90
N ALA A 212 -12.10 4.60 18.11
CA ALA A 212 -12.31 5.40 19.31
C ALA A 212 -13.78 5.82 19.48
N GLN A 213 -14.44 6.26 18.40
CA GLN A 213 -15.88 6.60 18.41
C GLN A 213 -16.78 5.41 18.79
N GLN A 214 -16.35 4.17 18.47
CA GLN A 214 -17.04 2.93 18.84
C GLN A 214 -16.67 2.43 20.27
N GLY A 215 -15.86 3.18 21.03
CA GLY A 215 -15.39 2.76 22.34
C GLY A 215 -14.36 1.62 22.31
N LEU A 216 -13.77 1.34 21.16
CA LEU A 216 -12.70 0.36 21.00
C LEU A 216 -11.35 1.02 21.30
N GLU A 217 -10.44 0.28 21.92
CA GLU A 217 -9.07 0.75 22.14
C GLU A 217 -8.20 0.47 20.90
N PRO A 218 -7.84 1.49 20.09
CA PRO A 218 -6.90 1.29 19.00
C PRO A 218 -5.48 1.12 19.55
N LEU A 219 -4.81 0.05 19.15
CA LEU A 219 -3.43 -0.23 19.58
C LEU A 219 -2.44 0.59 18.75
N VAL A 220 -2.33 1.89 19.06
CA VAL A 220 -1.47 2.84 18.36
C VAL A 220 -0.06 2.84 18.94
N ARG A 221 0.94 2.83 18.07
CA ARG A 221 2.37 2.90 18.42
C ARG A 221 2.74 4.29 18.89
N GLY A 222 3.26 4.39 20.10
CA GLY A 222 3.94 5.59 20.58
C GLY A 222 5.34 5.72 19.93
N SER A 223 5.86 6.95 19.94
CA SER A 223 7.25 7.18 19.54
C SER A 223 8.20 6.59 20.58
N ALA A 224 9.13 5.73 20.12
CA ALA A 224 10.20 5.20 20.98
C ALA A 224 11.19 6.28 21.45
N ASN A 225 11.16 7.46 20.83
CA ASN A 225 11.99 8.62 21.20
C ASN A 225 11.38 9.47 22.32
N LEU A 226 10.18 9.10 22.80
CA LEU A 226 9.51 9.77 23.91
C LEU A 226 9.51 8.89 25.17
N PRO A 227 9.48 9.48 26.38
CA PRO A 227 9.46 8.73 27.62
C PRO A 227 8.33 7.70 27.67
N GLY A 228 8.64 6.47 28.07
CA GLY A 228 7.67 5.36 28.20
C GLY A 228 7.21 4.71 26.87
N GLY A 229 7.56 5.28 25.71
CA GLY A 229 7.12 4.77 24.42
C GLY A 229 7.63 3.37 24.10
N ARG A 230 8.89 3.06 24.45
CA ARG A 230 9.48 1.73 24.22
C ARG A 230 8.86 0.64 25.10
N GLU A 231 8.65 0.91 26.37
CA GLU A 231 8.12 -0.07 27.32
C GLU A 231 6.69 -0.49 26.96
N ARG A 232 5.83 0.49 26.62
CA ARG A 232 4.48 0.21 26.13
C ARG A 232 4.50 -0.60 24.85
N SER A 233 5.41 -0.25 23.91
CA SER A 233 5.57 -0.94 22.64
C SER A 233 5.88 -2.42 22.82
N LEU A 234 6.82 -2.76 23.68
CA LEU A 234 7.24 -4.15 23.93
C LEU A 234 6.09 -5.02 24.44
N LYS A 235 5.27 -4.51 25.37
CA LYS A 235 4.12 -5.26 25.92
C LYS A 235 3.08 -5.58 24.86
N ILE A 236 2.79 -4.64 23.96
CA ILE A 236 1.80 -4.85 22.89
C ILE A 236 2.38 -5.74 21.80
N GLN A 237 3.67 -5.59 21.45
CA GLN A 237 4.34 -6.42 20.45
C GLN A 237 4.29 -7.89 20.81
N GLU A 238 4.42 -8.25 22.09
CA GLU A 238 4.35 -9.62 22.56
C GLU A 238 3.05 -10.33 22.14
N ARG A 239 1.92 -9.62 22.14
CA ARG A 239 0.62 -10.13 21.69
C ARG A 239 0.62 -10.58 20.24
N TYR A 240 1.46 -9.96 19.39
CA TYR A 240 1.53 -10.22 17.96
C TYR A 240 2.76 -11.04 17.54
N ARG A 241 3.52 -11.57 18.52
CA ARG A 241 4.67 -12.44 18.26
C ARG A 241 4.26 -13.66 17.44
N GLY A 242 4.98 -13.93 16.35
CA GLY A 242 4.67 -15.03 15.42
C GLY A 242 3.48 -14.77 14.48
N ARG A 243 2.80 -13.62 14.60
CA ARG A 243 1.71 -13.20 13.72
C ARG A 243 2.14 -12.06 12.78
N VAL A 244 3.11 -11.28 13.21
CA VAL A 244 3.77 -10.24 12.42
C VAL A 244 5.21 -10.70 12.18
N VAL A 245 5.57 -10.94 10.91
CA VAL A 245 6.81 -11.64 10.54
C VAL A 245 8.07 -10.85 10.91
N HIS A 246 8.10 -9.54 10.66
CA HIS A 246 9.24 -8.67 10.96
C HIS A 246 9.12 -7.95 12.32
N GLN A 247 8.65 -8.67 13.34
CA GLN A 247 8.56 -8.10 14.69
C GLN A 247 9.82 -8.43 15.48
N TYR A 248 10.51 -7.40 15.99
CA TYR A 248 11.72 -7.49 16.81
C TYR A 248 11.44 -7.26 18.28
#